data_3784cc05332c62f8bfce89506c9cc28d
#
_entry.id   3784cc05332c62f8bfce89506c9cc28d
#
_cell.length_a   1.000
_cell.length_b   1.000
_cell.length_c   1.000
_cell.angle_alpha   90.00
_cell.angle_beta   90.00
_cell.angle_gamma   90.00
#
_symmetry.space_group_name_H-M   'P 1'
#
loop_
_entity.id
_entity.type
_entity.pdbx_description
1 polymer ?
#
loop_
_entity_poly.entity_id
_entity_poly.type
_entity_poly.pdbx_seq_one_letter_code
_entity_poly.pdbx_strand_id
1 'polypeptide(L)'
;MTGRPLALVVEDAPDQATLLGRYLDREGFDVFVASDAESAIAAFPDIDPRVAVLDLLLPGISGQACCRLIHERFPDCFLIVSSVLDVAEYPPADAALPKPITGADLHRAVERVPR
;
A
#
# COMPACT_ATOMS: atom_id res chain seq x y z
N MET A 1 -9.65 -13.19 -13.99
CA MET A 1 -8.31 -12.58 -13.84
C MET A 1 -8.04 -11.64 -15.00
N THR A 2 -7.56 -10.45 -14.72
CA THR A 2 -7.30 -9.44 -15.74
C THR A 2 -5.90 -9.55 -16.35
N GLY A 3 -4.97 -10.27 -15.71
CA GLY A 3 -3.56 -10.29 -16.08
C GLY A 3 -2.79 -9.07 -15.56
N ARG A 4 -3.47 -8.10 -14.92
CA ARG A 4 -2.82 -6.92 -14.34
C ARG A 4 -2.21 -7.28 -12.99
N PRO A 5 -1.07 -6.67 -12.63
CA PRO A 5 -0.51 -6.87 -11.29
C PRO A 5 -1.44 -6.29 -10.24
N LEU A 6 -1.41 -6.88 -9.04
CA LEU A 6 -2.26 -6.46 -7.93
C LEU A 6 -1.54 -5.43 -7.05
N ALA A 7 -2.28 -4.41 -6.65
CA ALA A 7 -1.88 -3.46 -5.61
C ALA A 7 -2.74 -3.69 -4.37
N LEU A 8 -2.11 -3.82 -3.21
CA LEU A 8 -2.78 -3.85 -1.92
C LEU A 8 -2.78 -2.45 -1.34
N VAL A 9 -3.95 -1.96 -0.94
CA VAL A 9 -4.07 -0.67 -0.23
C VAL A 9 -4.60 -0.95 1.16
N VAL A 10 -3.88 -0.50 2.18
CA VAL A 10 -4.31 -0.59 3.59
C VAL A 10 -4.51 0.83 4.11
N GLU A 11 -5.76 1.26 4.17
CA GLU A 11 -6.15 2.63 4.48
C GLU A 11 -7.55 2.64 5.09
N ASP A 12 -7.70 3.21 6.28
CA ASP A 12 -8.97 3.22 6.99
C ASP A 12 -9.89 4.38 6.57
N ALA A 13 -9.35 5.45 5.99
CA ALA A 13 -10.15 6.57 5.50
C ALA A 13 -10.72 6.25 4.10
N PRO A 14 -12.07 6.10 3.96
CA PRO A 14 -12.65 5.65 2.68
C PRO A 14 -12.32 6.56 1.49
N ASP A 15 -12.29 7.87 1.70
CA ASP A 15 -11.99 8.81 0.62
C ASP A 15 -10.55 8.66 0.14
N GLN A 16 -9.61 8.47 1.06
CA GLN A 16 -8.21 8.26 0.74
C GLN A 16 -8.01 6.92 0.01
N ALA A 17 -8.68 5.88 0.50
CA ALA A 17 -8.62 4.55 -0.14
C ALA A 17 -9.14 4.60 -1.57
N THR A 18 -10.26 5.29 -1.79
CA THR A 18 -10.84 5.47 -3.13
C THR A 18 -9.88 6.21 -4.04
N LEU A 19 -9.27 7.28 -3.56
CA LEU A 19 -8.34 8.09 -4.33
C LEU A 19 -7.10 7.29 -4.74
N LEU A 20 -6.50 6.58 -3.78
CA LEU A 20 -5.36 5.71 -4.07
C LEU A 20 -5.72 4.62 -5.07
N GLY A 21 -6.90 4.03 -4.94
CA GLY A 21 -7.39 3.03 -5.88
C GLY A 21 -7.47 3.55 -7.30
N ARG A 22 -7.98 4.78 -7.47
CA ARG A 22 -8.05 5.41 -8.80
C ARG A 22 -6.67 5.67 -9.39
N TYR A 23 -5.75 6.16 -8.58
CA TYR A 23 -4.37 6.40 -9.02
C TYR A 23 -3.71 5.11 -9.46
N LEU A 24 -3.84 4.04 -8.66
CA LEU A 24 -3.25 2.74 -8.96
C LEU A 24 -3.88 2.09 -10.20
N ASP A 25 -5.18 2.22 -10.36
CA ASP A 25 -5.87 1.72 -11.56
C ASP A 25 -5.31 2.38 -12.82
N ARG A 26 -5.09 3.69 -12.78
CA ARG A 26 -4.48 4.43 -13.91
C ARG A 26 -3.06 3.97 -14.19
N GLU A 27 -2.34 3.48 -13.17
CA GLU A 27 -0.98 2.97 -13.32
C GLU A 27 -0.94 1.51 -13.79
N GLY A 28 -2.09 0.91 -14.02
CA GLY A 28 -2.18 -0.44 -14.59
C GLY A 28 -2.33 -1.56 -13.58
N PHE A 29 -2.71 -1.26 -12.34
CA PHE A 29 -2.90 -2.26 -11.30
C PHE A 29 -4.37 -2.58 -11.08
N ASP A 30 -4.66 -3.85 -10.78
CA ASP A 30 -5.87 -4.19 -10.05
C ASP A 30 -5.65 -3.82 -8.59
N VAL A 31 -6.72 -3.44 -7.88
CA VAL A 31 -6.59 -2.90 -6.53
C VAL A 31 -7.45 -3.71 -5.56
N PHE A 32 -6.83 -4.12 -4.45
CA PHE A 32 -7.54 -4.70 -3.30
C PHE A 32 -7.36 -3.74 -2.12
N VAL A 33 -8.48 -3.26 -1.58
CA VAL A 33 -8.47 -2.32 -0.45
C VAL A 33 -8.86 -3.04 0.83
N ALA A 34 -8.01 -2.89 1.86
CA ALA A 34 -8.30 -3.32 3.22
C ALA A 34 -8.39 -2.07 4.09
N SER A 35 -9.42 -2.00 4.94
CA SER A 35 -9.63 -0.83 5.80
C SER A 35 -8.83 -0.88 7.09
N ASP A 36 -8.20 -2.00 7.40
CA ASP A 36 -7.33 -2.21 8.55
C ASP A 36 -6.30 -3.30 8.25
N ALA A 37 -5.32 -3.44 9.15
CA ALA A 37 -4.28 -4.44 8.99
C ALA A 37 -4.83 -5.87 9.10
N GLU A 38 -5.79 -6.09 9.98
CA GLU A 38 -6.40 -7.40 10.21
C GLU A 38 -7.07 -7.92 8.94
N SER A 39 -7.82 -7.06 8.24
CA SER A 39 -8.46 -7.42 6.97
C SER A 39 -7.42 -7.72 5.88
N ALA A 40 -6.33 -6.96 5.85
CA ALA A 40 -5.24 -7.21 4.90
C ALA A 40 -4.60 -8.57 5.17
N ILE A 41 -4.28 -8.86 6.42
CA ILE A 41 -3.65 -10.13 6.83
C ILE A 41 -4.57 -11.31 6.50
N ALA A 42 -5.87 -11.17 6.74
CA ALA A 42 -6.84 -12.22 6.43
C ALA A 42 -6.88 -12.54 4.93
N ALA A 43 -6.55 -11.57 4.07
CA ALA A 43 -6.53 -11.76 2.63
C ALA A 43 -5.22 -12.37 2.11
N PHE A 44 -4.16 -12.42 2.91
CA PHE A 44 -2.83 -12.88 2.47
C PHE A 44 -2.82 -14.21 1.73
N PRO A 45 -3.59 -15.24 2.16
CA PRO A 45 -3.60 -16.51 1.42
C PRO A 45 -4.16 -16.43 0.01
N ASP A 46 -4.94 -15.39 -0.28
CA ASP A 46 -5.70 -15.25 -1.53
C ASP A 46 -5.11 -14.20 -2.48
N ILE A 47 -4.05 -13.50 -2.08
CA ILE A 47 -3.48 -12.41 -2.88
C ILE A 47 -1.98 -12.59 -3.08
N ASP A 48 -1.49 -11.96 -4.15
CA ASP A 48 -0.05 -11.87 -4.44
C ASP A 48 0.24 -10.46 -4.95
N PRO A 49 0.34 -9.48 -4.04
CA PRO A 49 0.50 -8.09 -4.46
C PRO A 49 1.91 -7.80 -4.98
N ARG A 50 1.98 -7.05 -6.07
CA ARG A 50 3.22 -6.53 -6.61
C ARG A 50 3.66 -5.27 -5.88
N VAL A 51 2.69 -4.49 -5.42
CA VAL A 51 2.91 -3.26 -4.67
C VAL A 51 1.90 -3.19 -3.52
N ALA A 52 2.30 -2.61 -2.40
CA ALA A 52 1.41 -2.31 -1.28
C ALA A 52 1.59 -0.85 -0.88
N VAL A 53 0.48 -0.16 -0.66
CA VAL A 53 0.47 1.21 -0.14
C VAL A 53 -0.27 1.17 1.17
N LEU A 54 0.38 1.59 2.26
CA LEU A 54 -0.27 1.55 3.57
C LEU A 54 -0.01 2.78 4.40
N ASP A 55 -1.00 3.13 5.22
CA ASP A 55 -0.91 4.16 6.25
C ASP A 55 -0.36 3.55 7.53
N LEU A 56 0.37 4.35 8.30
CA LEU A 56 0.88 3.95 9.61
C LEU A 56 -0.17 4.12 10.70
N LEU A 57 -1.09 5.08 10.53
CA LEU A 57 -2.14 5.36 11.51
C LEU A 57 -3.38 4.52 11.20
N LEU A 58 -3.34 3.26 11.63
CA LEU A 58 -4.42 2.31 11.44
C LEU A 58 -5.03 1.93 12.79
N PRO A 59 -6.34 1.63 12.84
CA PRO A 59 -6.93 1.05 14.05
C PRO A 59 -6.43 -0.39 14.25
N GLY A 60 -6.37 -0.84 15.48
CA GLY A 60 -5.96 -2.22 15.81
C GLY A 60 -4.47 -2.45 15.64
N ILE A 61 -4.09 -3.40 14.80
CA ILE A 61 -2.68 -3.67 14.49
C ILE A 61 -2.06 -2.45 13.83
N SER A 62 -0.91 -2.00 14.34
CA SER A 62 -0.26 -0.79 13.84
C SER A 62 0.21 -0.93 12.41
N GLY A 63 0.35 0.22 11.71
CA GLY A 63 0.90 0.23 10.37
C GLY A 63 2.33 -0.31 10.31
N GLN A 64 3.15 -0.04 11.34
CA GLN A 64 4.50 -0.57 11.43
C GLN A 64 4.52 -2.10 11.48
N ALA A 65 3.63 -2.69 12.29
CA ALA A 65 3.51 -4.14 12.35
C ALA A 65 2.99 -4.71 11.04
N CYS A 66 2.04 -4.03 10.40
CA CYS A 66 1.51 -4.43 9.10
C CYS A 66 2.60 -4.42 8.02
N CYS A 67 3.46 -3.39 7.99
CA CYS A 67 4.62 -3.33 7.09
C CYS A 67 5.49 -4.56 7.23
N ARG A 68 5.83 -4.91 8.47
CA ARG A 68 6.68 -6.07 8.74
C ARG A 68 6.03 -7.36 8.24
N LEU A 69 4.74 -7.54 8.51
CA LEU A 69 4.02 -8.74 8.10
C LEU A 69 3.90 -8.86 6.58
N ILE A 70 3.67 -7.75 5.89
CA ILE A 70 3.66 -7.74 4.43
C ILE A 70 5.03 -8.11 3.88
N HIS A 71 6.09 -7.54 4.44
CA HIS A 71 7.45 -7.81 3.99
C HIS A 71 7.83 -9.29 4.21
N GLU A 72 7.42 -9.86 5.33
CA GLU A 72 7.69 -11.28 5.63
C GLU A 72 6.93 -12.21 4.70
N ARG A 73 5.65 -11.90 4.42
CA ARG A 73 4.79 -12.75 3.59
C ARG A 73 5.05 -12.58 2.10
N PHE A 74 5.37 -11.35 1.68
CA PHE A 74 5.57 -10.99 0.28
C PHE A 74 6.90 -10.24 0.12
N PRO A 75 8.05 -10.95 0.22
CA PRO A 75 9.35 -10.26 0.23
C PRO A 75 9.67 -9.49 -1.04
N ASP A 76 9.04 -9.84 -2.16
CA ASP A 76 9.25 -9.16 -3.44
C ASP A 76 8.24 -8.04 -3.70
N CYS A 77 7.28 -7.83 -2.79
CA CYS A 77 6.31 -6.76 -2.91
C CYS A 77 6.98 -5.40 -2.65
N PHE A 78 6.74 -4.45 -3.57
CA PHE A 78 7.24 -3.08 -3.42
C PHE A 78 6.37 -2.35 -2.40
N LEU A 79 6.96 -1.94 -1.30
CA LEU A 79 6.23 -1.38 -0.15
C LEU A 79 6.32 0.15 -0.14
N ILE A 80 5.17 0.80 -0.18
CA ILE A 80 5.04 2.26 -0.11
C ILE A 80 4.32 2.60 1.19
N VAL A 81 4.96 3.42 2.02
CA VAL A 81 4.34 3.94 3.24
C VAL A 81 3.88 5.36 2.98
N SER A 82 2.62 5.66 3.33
CA SER A 82 2.04 6.98 3.20
C SER A 82 1.30 7.35 4.48
N SER A 83 1.74 8.41 5.13
CA SER A 83 1.17 8.82 6.41
C SER A 83 1.32 10.33 6.60
N VAL A 84 0.55 10.87 7.55
CA VAL A 84 0.71 12.26 8.00
C VAL A 84 1.84 12.40 9.03
N LEU A 85 2.37 11.28 9.53
CA LEU A 85 3.51 11.30 10.45
C LEU A 85 4.76 11.81 9.74
N ASP A 86 5.74 12.27 10.52
CA ASP A 86 7.05 12.65 9.99
C ASP A 86 7.70 11.45 9.32
N VAL A 87 8.30 11.66 8.15
CA VAL A 87 8.99 10.60 7.39
C VAL A 87 10.08 9.93 8.24
N ALA A 88 10.70 10.67 9.15
CA ALA A 88 11.69 10.10 10.07
C ALA A 88 11.13 8.99 10.96
N GLU A 89 9.81 8.93 11.14
CA GLU A 89 9.13 7.90 11.95
C GLU A 89 8.68 6.70 11.12
N TYR A 90 8.88 6.73 9.80
CA TYR A 90 8.45 5.63 8.93
C TYR A 90 9.38 4.42 9.11
N PRO A 91 8.81 3.20 9.12
CA PRO A 91 9.62 1.99 9.07
C PRO A 91 10.33 1.87 7.72
N PRO A 92 11.33 0.98 7.59
CA PRO A 92 11.95 0.71 6.31
C PRO A 92 10.91 0.31 5.27
N ALA A 93 10.97 0.95 4.11
CA ALA A 93 10.08 0.71 2.98
C ALA A 93 10.80 1.08 1.69
N ASP A 94 10.21 0.67 0.54
CA ASP A 94 10.81 0.97 -0.77
C ASP A 94 10.56 2.42 -1.18
N ALA A 95 9.46 3.01 -0.73
CA ALA A 95 9.16 4.42 -0.95
C ALA A 95 8.37 5.00 0.21
N ALA A 96 8.56 6.29 0.44
CA ALA A 96 7.83 7.06 1.46
C ALA A 96 7.11 8.20 0.74
N LEU A 97 5.78 8.21 0.82
CA LEU A 97 4.94 9.24 0.21
C LEU A 97 4.13 9.94 1.29
N PRO A 98 4.65 11.03 1.88
CA PRO A 98 3.90 11.78 2.90
C PRO A 98 2.56 12.26 2.35
N LYS A 99 1.53 12.22 3.18
CA LYS A 99 0.21 12.77 2.82
C LYS A 99 0.26 14.31 2.82
N PRO A 100 -0.47 14.96 1.90
CA PRO A 100 -1.35 14.37 0.89
C PRO A 100 -0.56 13.83 -0.32
N ILE A 101 -0.95 12.65 -0.82
CA ILE A 101 -0.34 12.07 -2.01
C ILE A 101 -1.04 12.64 -3.25
N THR A 102 -0.25 13.03 -4.24
CA THR A 102 -0.77 13.38 -5.57
C THR A 102 -0.64 12.20 -6.52
N GLY A 103 -1.39 12.23 -7.62
CA GLY A 103 -1.24 11.23 -8.67
C GLY A 103 0.17 11.21 -9.25
N ALA A 104 0.82 12.37 -9.35
CA ALA A 104 2.20 12.48 -9.82
C ALA A 104 3.19 11.82 -8.86
N ASP A 105 3.00 12.01 -7.56
CA ASP A 105 3.84 11.37 -6.55
C ASP A 105 3.75 9.85 -6.66
N LEU A 106 2.53 9.32 -6.77
CA LEU A 106 2.33 7.89 -6.88
C LEU A 106 2.89 7.35 -8.18
N HIS A 107 2.70 8.07 -9.29
CA HIS A 107 3.26 7.69 -10.59
C HIS A 107 4.78 7.49 -10.50
N ARG A 108 5.49 8.45 -9.90
CA ARG A 108 6.94 8.35 -9.75
C ARG A 108 7.36 7.15 -8.91
N ALA A 109 6.60 6.87 -7.84
CA ALA A 109 6.91 5.73 -6.99
C ALA A 109 6.69 4.40 -7.72
N VAL A 110 5.56 4.24 -8.43
CA VAL A 110 5.25 2.97 -9.10
C VAL A 110 6.10 2.71 -10.33
N GLU A 111 6.74 3.73 -10.92
CA GLU A 111 7.73 3.52 -11.97
C GLU A 111 8.90 2.66 -11.49
N ARG A 112 9.17 2.64 -10.19
CA ARG A 112 10.23 1.86 -9.58
C ARG A 112 9.83 0.42 -9.30
N VAL A 113 8.54 0.08 -9.43
CA VAL A 113 8.05 -1.27 -9.16
C VAL A 113 8.49 -2.22 -10.27
N PRO A 114 9.20 -3.33 -9.95
CA PRO A 114 9.56 -4.33 -10.96
C PRO A 114 8.29 -4.98 -11.51
N ARG A 115 8.21 -5.11 -12.82
CA ARG A 115 7.05 -5.71 -13.47
C ARG A 115 7.43 -6.88 -14.36
#